data_01edbaef21fff6d2d27adb3f70566709
#
_entry.id   01edbaef21fff6d2d27adb3f70566709
#
_cell.length_a   1.000
_cell.length_b   1.000
_cell.length_c   1.000
_cell.angle_alpha   90.00
_cell.angle_beta   90.00
_cell.angle_gamma   90.00
#
_symmetry.space_group_name_H-M   'P 1'
#
loop_
_entity.id
_entity.type
_entity.pdbx_description
1 polymer ?
#
loop_
_entity_poly.entity_id
_entity_poly.type
_entity_poly.pdbx_seq_one_letter_code
_entity_poly.pdbx_strand_id
1 'polypeptide(L)'
;MTGTNSPEDHAPGTRSDDPGDLPGERPPALDRLDALIGTWEMEARFEAGYFGQGSPAITGRGGRTTFDWLEGRFFLTQRFVNEHPAAPSGIAIIGPGGQPGTFSQHYYDSRGVARVYQMTLDGGEWKIWRQAPGFWQRYTGMISDDGTTITGAWEGSPDGREWKHDFGLTYIKTGAAA
;
A
#
# COMPACT_ATOMS: atom_id res chain seq x y z
N MET A 1 49.09 15.97 -29.05
CA MET A 1 48.18 16.60 -28.07
C MET A 1 47.11 15.60 -27.73
N THR A 2 47.33 14.86 -26.68
CA THR A 2 46.47 13.77 -26.20
C THR A 2 45.68 14.32 -25.02
N GLY A 3 44.39 14.53 -25.23
CA GLY A 3 43.45 14.91 -24.17
C GLY A 3 42.95 13.67 -23.44
N THR A 4 43.36 13.49 -22.21
CA THR A 4 42.86 12.49 -21.27
C THR A 4 41.56 13.00 -20.66
N ASN A 5 40.46 12.34 -21.01
CA ASN A 5 39.15 12.51 -20.35
C ASN A 5 39.14 11.63 -19.10
N SER A 6 39.14 12.23 -17.92
CA SER A 6 38.93 11.54 -16.67
C SER A 6 37.44 11.30 -16.48
N PRO A 7 37.00 10.09 -16.04
CA PRO A 7 35.60 9.87 -15.65
C PRO A 7 35.34 10.62 -14.33
N GLU A 8 34.33 11.47 -14.31
CA GLU A 8 33.80 12.06 -13.08
C GLU A 8 33.20 10.96 -12.20
N ASP A 9 33.84 10.76 -11.06
CA ASP A 9 33.45 9.86 -9.98
C ASP A 9 32.16 10.43 -9.35
N HIS A 10 31.02 9.86 -9.71
CA HIS A 10 29.77 10.14 -9.00
C HIS A 10 29.82 9.43 -7.65
N ALA A 11 30.31 10.13 -6.65
CA ALA A 11 30.20 9.70 -5.26
C ALA A 11 28.71 9.52 -4.89
N PRO A 12 28.32 8.38 -4.26
CA PRO A 12 26.98 8.22 -3.72
C PRO A 12 26.77 9.32 -2.68
N GLY A 13 25.67 10.08 -2.82
CA GLY A 13 25.32 11.15 -1.90
C GLY A 13 25.37 10.65 -0.46
N THR A 14 26.33 11.17 0.29
CA THR A 14 26.40 11.02 1.74
C THR A 14 25.10 11.58 2.31
N ARG A 15 24.26 10.71 2.92
CA ARG A 15 23.27 11.17 3.89
C ARG A 15 24.04 11.96 4.92
N SER A 16 23.71 13.22 5.07
CA SER A 16 24.24 13.99 6.17
C SER A 16 23.60 13.45 7.44
N ASP A 17 24.40 12.92 8.35
CA ASP A 17 23.99 12.58 9.73
C ASP A 17 23.88 13.87 10.58
N ASP A 18 23.61 15.00 9.96
CA ASP A 18 23.41 16.28 10.64
C ASP A 18 22.10 16.22 11.44
N PRO A 19 22.12 16.45 12.75
CA PRO A 19 20.90 16.56 13.58
C PRO A 19 19.87 17.59 13.05
N GLY A 20 20.28 18.50 12.16
CA GLY A 20 19.41 19.44 11.46
C GLY A 20 18.52 18.81 10.38
N ASP A 21 18.82 17.58 9.92
CA ASP A 21 18.02 16.84 8.93
C ASP A 21 16.90 15.98 9.53
N LEU A 22 16.67 16.07 10.81
CA LEU A 22 15.50 15.44 11.43
C LEU A 22 14.24 16.09 10.83
N PRO A 23 13.23 15.30 10.43
CA PRO A 23 11.99 15.85 9.96
C PRO A 23 11.45 16.78 11.05
N GLY A 24 11.17 18.01 10.64
CA GLY A 24 10.62 19.00 11.53
C GLY A 24 9.21 18.60 12.03
N GLU A 25 8.30 19.53 12.00
CA GLU A 25 6.92 19.31 12.39
C GLU A 25 6.26 18.20 11.55
N ARG A 26 5.47 17.33 12.20
CA ARG A 26 4.72 16.25 11.54
C ARG A 26 3.77 16.83 10.49
N PRO A 27 3.82 16.36 9.22
CA PRO A 27 2.94 16.86 8.16
C PRO A 27 1.45 16.66 8.51
N PRO A 28 0.60 17.71 8.48
CA PRO A 28 -0.83 17.59 8.80
C PRO A 28 -1.58 16.59 7.89
N ALA A 29 -1.11 16.38 6.66
CA ALA A 29 -1.69 15.41 5.74
C ALA A 29 -1.71 13.98 6.31
N LEU A 30 -0.81 13.64 7.24
CA LEU A 30 -0.79 12.34 7.91
C LEU A 30 -2.03 12.08 8.77
N ASP A 31 -2.76 13.11 9.21
CA ASP A 31 -4.01 12.93 9.98
C ASP A 31 -5.10 12.23 9.17
N ARG A 32 -5.06 12.29 7.84
CA ARG A 32 -5.99 11.54 6.98
C ARG A 32 -5.89 10.05 7.18
N LEU A 33 -4.69 9.52 7.53
CA LEU A 33 -4.47 8.11 7.77
C LEU A 33 -5.17 7.59 9.03
N ASP A 34 -5.64 8.48 9.93
CA ASP A 34 -6.41 8.09 11.11
C ASP A 34 -7.70 7.34 10.74
N ALA A 35 -8.26 7.56 9.55
CA ALA A 35 -9.42 6.83 9.05
C ALA A 35 -9.16 5.30 8.90
N LEU A 36 -7.90 4.89 8.74
CA LEU A 36 -7.52 3.48 8.60
C LEU A 36 -7.28 2.81 9.96
N ILE A 37 -7.05 3.57 11.04
CA ILE A 37 -6.67 3.04 12.36
C ILE A 37 -7.68 2.02 12.86
N GLY A 38 -7.17 0.89 13.35
CA GLY A 38 -7.95 -0.18 13.96
C GLY A 38 -7.71 -1.54 13.35
N THR A 39 -8.53 -2.49 13.78
CA THR A 39 -8.51 -3.87 13.30
C THR A 39 -9.68 -4.08 12.35
N TRP A 40 -9.39 -4.74 11.23
CA TRP A 40 -10.32 -4.98 10.15
C TRP A 40 -10.28 -6.45 9.73
N GLU A 41 -11.44 -7.03 9.50
CA GLU A 41 -11.55 -8.27 8.74
C GLU A 41 -11.50 -7.96 7.24
N MET A 42 -10.86 -8.84 6.48
CA MET A 42 -10.73 -8.70 5.03
C MET A 42 -11.52 -9.78 4.33
N GLU A 43 -12.32 -9.37 3.37
CA GLU A 43 -13.07 -10.25 2.48
C GLU A 43 -12.62 -10.01 1.03
N ALA A 44 -12.02 -11.02 0.39
CA ALA A 44 -11.57 -10.95 -1.00
C ALA A 44 -12.55 -11.67 -1.92
N ARG A 45 -13.01 -11.00 -2.98
CA ARG A 45 -13.93 -11.53 -3.97
C ARG A 45 -13.24 -11.72 -5.31
N PHE A 46 -13.19 -12.96 -5.76
CA PHE A 46 -12.64 -13.37 -7.05
C PHE A 46 -13.77 -13.74 -8.00
N GLU A 47 -13.74 -13.22 -9.21
CA GLU A 47 -14.74 -13.51 -10.24
C GLU A 47 -14.60 -14.95 -10.78
N ALA A 48 -15.66 -15.45 -11.42
CA ALA A 48 -15.61 -16.74 -12.09
C ALA A 48 -14.50 -16.76 -13.16
N GLY A 49 -13.73 -17.84 -13.22
CA GLY A 49 -12.60 -17.96 -14.15
C GLY A 49 -11.26 -17.44 -13.61
N TYR A 50 -11.22 -16.80 -12.44
CA TYR A 50 -10.00 -16.22 -11.87
C TYR A 50 -8.91 -17.29 -11.62
N PHE A 51 -9.28 -18.43 -11.06
CA PHE A 51 -8.36 -19.54 -10.78
C PHE A 51 -8.24 -20.55 -11.93
N GLY A 52 -8.71 -20.20 -13.13
CA GLY A 52 -8.69 -21.05 -14.32
C GLY A 52 -10.06 -21.16 -14.98
N GLN A 53 -10.05 -21.59 -16.24
CA GLN A 53 -11.29 -21.73 -17.02
C GLN A 53 -12.31 -22.63 -16.30
N GLY A 54 -13.53 -22.13 -16.08
CA GLY A 54 -14.61 -22.85 -15.43
C GLY A 54 -14.58 -22.83 -13.89
N SER A 55 -13.59 -22.18 -13.24
CA SER A 55 -13.64 -21.99 -11.80
C SER A 55 -14.82 -21.07 -11.41
N PRO A 56 -15.56 -21.39 -10.31
CA PRO A 56 -16.63 -20.52 -9.83
C PRO A 56 -16.10 -19.22 -9.26
N ALA A 57 -16.97 -18.21 -9.11
CA ALA A 57 -16.66 -17.06 -8.28
C ALA A 57 -16.50 -17.50 -6.82
N ILE A 58 -15.51 -16.94 -6.14
CA ILE A 58 -15.16 -17.29 -4.76
C ILE A 58 -15.06 -16.01 -3.93
N THR A 59 -15.61 -16.08 -2.71
CA THR A 59 -15.38 -15.10 -1.66
C THR A 59 -14.48 -15.71 -0.59
N GLY A 60 -13.25 -15.24 -0.50
CA GLY A 60 -12.29 -15.61 0.54
C GLY A 60 -12.50 -14.78 1.79
N ARG A 61 -12.60 -15.42 2.95
CA ARG A 61 -12.70 -14.80 4.28
C ARG A 61 -11.54 -15.27 5.16
N GLY A 62 -11.42 -14.70 6.37
CA GLY A 62 -10.37 -15.08 7.32
C GLY A 62 -9.09 -14.29 7.16
N GLY A 63 -9.10 -13.26 6.32
CA GLY A 63 -8.07 -12.23 6.34
C GLY A 63 -8.32 -11.22 7.46
N ARG A 64 -7.26 -10.77 8.12
CA ARG A 64 -7.31 -9.71 9.13
C ARG A 64 -6.17 -8.74 8.89
N THR A 65 -6.45 -7.45 9.05
CA THR A 65 -5.41 -6.43 9.05
C THR A 65 -5.58 -5.47 10.22
N THR A 66 -4.47 -5.00 10.75
CA THR A 66 -4.44 -3.96 11.79
C THR A 66 -3.60 -2.82 11.30
N PHE A 67 -4.11 -1.60 11.46
CA PHE A 67 -3.38 -0.37 11.22
C PHE A 67 -3.13 0.33 12.55
N ASP A 68 -1.87 0.69 12.81
CA ASP A 68 -1.46 1.37 14.02
C ASP A 68 -0.29 2.33 13.75
N TRP A 69 -0.24 3.43 14.51
CA TRP A 69 0.85 4.37 14.40
C TRP A 69 2.12 3.85 15.08
N LEU A 70 3.27 4.05 14.44
CA LEU A 70 4.53 4.01 15.16
C LEU A 70 4.62 5.21 16.10
N GLU A 71 5.44 5.08 17.15
CA GLU A 71 5.75 6.18 18.05
C GLU A 71 6.17 7.43 17.26
N GLY A 72 5.71 8.60 17.69
CA GLY A 72 5.90 9.86 16.96
C GLY A 72 4.91 10.09 15.82
N ARG A 73 4.13 9.08 15.40
CA ARG A 73 3.05 9.15 14.39
C ARG A 73 3.47 9.71 13.03
N PHE A 74 4.73 9.52 12.65
CA PHE A 74 5.19 9.81 11.29
C PHE A 74 4.93 8.67 10.31
N PHE A 75 4.80 7.45 10.82
CA PHE A 75 4.58 6.24 10.01
C PHE A 75 3.46 5.40 10.59
N LEU A 76 2.54 4.99 9.71
CA LEU A 76 1.49 4.03 10.01
C LEU A 76 1.96 2.64 9.60
N THR A 77 1.83 1.66 10.47
CA THR A 77 2.04 0.25 10.14
C THR A 77 0.72 -0.38 9.74
N GLN A 78 0.77 -1.23 8.74
CA GLN A 78 -0.28 -2.18 8.41
C GLN A 78 0.28 -3.58 8.60
N ARG A 79 -0.34 -4.39 9.45
CA ARG A 79 -0.04 -5.82 9.57
C ARG A 79 -1.22 -6.61 9.09
N PHE A 80 -1.02 -7.52 8.15
CA PHE A 80 -2.08 -8.36 7.62
C PHE A 80 -1.73 -9.84 7.72
N VAL A 81 -2.72 -10.64 8.05
CA VAL A 81 -2.63 -12.09 8.19
C VAL A 81 -3.78 -12.70 7.41
N ASN A 82 -3.50 -13.76 6.67
CA ASN A 82 -4.50 -14.54 5.94
C ASN A 82 -4.44 -15.98 6.41
N GLU A 83 -5.61 -16.59 6.66
CA GLU A 83 -5.71 -17.98 7.05
C GLU A 83 -5.53 -18.92 5.87
N HIS A 84 -5.86 -18.47 4.66
CA HIS A 84 -5.71 -19.30 3.46
C HIS A 84 -4.22 -19.42 3.06
N PRO A 85 -3.68 -20.64 2.91
CA PRO A 85 -2.24 -20.86 2.69
C PRO A 85 -1.69 -20.26 1.39
N ALA A 86 -2.53 -20.04 0.38
CA ALA A 86 -2.14 -19.38 -0.86
C ALA A 86 -2.19 -17.84 -0.80
N ALA A 87 -2.81 -17.25 0.23
CA ALA A 87 -2.86 -15.82 0.43
C ALA A 87 -1.68 -15.37 1.31
N PRO A 88 -0.94 -14.32 0.93
CA PRO A 88 0.20 -13.89 1.72
C PRO A 88 -0.22 -13.19 3.01
N SER A 89 0.56 -13.37 4.06
CA SER A 89 0.57 -12.51 5.23
C SER A 89 1.76 -11.57 5.14
N GLY A 90 1.70 -10.42 5.80
CA GLY A 90 2.80 -9.47 5.70
C GLY A 90 2.60 -8.18 6.48
N ILE A 91 3.40 -7.21 6.10
CA ILE A 91 3.39 -5.88 6.72
C ILE A 91 3.57 -4.81 5.64
N ALA A 92 3.01 -3.64 5.89
CA ALA A 92 3.37 -2.44 5.16
C ALA A 92 3.66 -1.29 6.12
N ILE A 93 4.54 -0.39 5.69
CA ILE A 93 4.84 0.86 6.39
C ILE A 93 4.41 2.00 5.47
N ILE A 94 3.55 2.86 5.97
CA ILE A 94 2.97 3.98 5.24
C ILE A 94 3.49 5.28 5.86
N GLY A 95 4.00 6.16 5.05
CA GLY A 95 4.54 7.45 5.47
C GLY A 95 4.39 8.53 4.40
N PRO A 96 4.96 9.72 4.61
CA PRO A 96 4.92 10.80 3.63
C PRO A 96 5.43 10.35 2.26
N GLY A 97 4.75 10.76 1.21
CA GLY A 97 5.15 10.55 -0.18
C GLY A 97 6.05 11.66 -0.72
N GLY A 98 6.42 11.54 -1.99
CA GLY A 98 7.28 12.51 -2.67
C GLY A 98 6.58 13.83 -3.07
N GLN A 99 5.26 13.90 -2.94
CA GLN A 99 4.46 15.09 -3.24
C GLN A 99 3.57 15.45 -2.05
N PRO A 100 3.26 16.73 -1.81
CA PRO A 100 2.34 17.13 -0.76
C PRO A 100 0.99 16.39 -0.86
N GLY A 101 0.52 15.86 0.27
CA GLY A 101 -0.76 15.14 0.35
C GLY A 101 -0.75 13.72 -0.23
N THR A 102 0.40 13.23 -0.69
CA THR A 102 0.58 11.82 -1.08
C THR A 102 1.34 11.05 0.00
N PHE A 103 1.21 9.73 -0.04
CA PHE A 103 1.91 8.80 0.85
C PHE A 103 2.67 7.76 0.03
N SER A 104 3.68 7.16 0.65
CA SER A 104 4.34 5.95 0.15
C SER A 104 4.01 4.78 1.07
N GLN A 105 3.75 3.61 0.48
CA GLN A 105 3.51 2.37 1.18
C GLN A 105 4.59 1.36 0.80
N HIS A 106 5.41 0.98 1.75
CA HIS A 106 6.44 -0.05 1.63
C HIS A 106 5.85 -1.39 2.09
N TYR A 107 5.61 -2.29 1.14
CA TYR A 107 4.94 -3.58 1.34
C TYR A 107 5.94 -4.73 1.34
N TYR A 108 5.76 -5.67 2.26
CA TYR A 108 6.53 -6.90 2.39
C TYR A 108 5.62 -8.06 2.74
N ASP A 109 5.79 -9.22 2.09
CA ASP A 109 4.94 -10.38 2.36
C ASP A 109 5.72 -11.68 2.58
N SER A 110 5.01 -12.70 3.08
CA SER A 110 5.53 -14.01 3.44
C SER A 110 6.11 -14.82 2.27
N ARG A 111 5.91 -14.36 1.03
CA ARG A 111 6.48 -14.95 -0.19
C ARG A 111 7.83 -14.32 -0.56
N GLY A 112 8.33 -13.37 0.26
CA GLY A 112 9.55 -12.61 -0.03
C GLY A 112 9.33 -11.48 -1.04
N VAL A 113 8.08 -11.07 -1.30
CA VAL A 113 7.76 -9.96 -2.19
C VAL A 113 7.95 -8.65 -1.44
N ALA A 114 8.75 -7.74 -2.01
CA ALA A 114 8.90 -6.36 -1.58
C ALA A 114 8.42 -5.42 -2.68
N ARG A 115 7.58 -4.43 -2.33
CA ARG A 115 7.04 -3.45 -3.28
C ARG A 115 6.91 -2.08 -2.64
N VAL A 116 7.10 -1.04 -3.44
CA VAL A 116 6.78 0.33 -3.05
C VAL A 116 5.59 0.78 -3.88
N TYR A 117 4.56 1.25 -3.19
CA TYR A 117 3.36 1.83 -3.79
C TYR A 117 3.30 3.32 -3.47
N GLN A 118 2.71 4.08 -4.37
CA GLN A 118 2.20 5.41 -4.10
C GLN A 118 0.79 5.29 -3.56
N MET A 119 0.37 6.24 -2.73
CA MET A 119 -0.93 6.18 -2.09
C MET A 119 -1.50 7.59 -1.89
N THR A 120 -2.83 7.71 -1.98
CA THR A 120 -3.61 8.86 -1.52
C THR A 120 -4.77 8.39 -0.67
N LEU A 121 -5.19 9.23 0.27
CA LEU A 121 -6.43 9.07 1.03
C LEU A 121 -7.03 10.45 1.18
N ASP A 122 -8.14 10.69 0.49
CA ASP A 122 -8.80 11.98 0.46
C ASP A 122 -10.31 11.84 0.23
N GLY A 123 -11.14 12.57 1.00
CA GLY A 123 -12.59 12.49 0.88
C GLY A 123 -13.17 11.08 1.02
N GLY A 124 -12.54 10.20 1.78
CA GLY A 124 -12.94 8.80 1.94
C GLY A 124 -12.46 7.88 0.80
N GLU A 125 -11.88 8.41 -0.26
CA GLU A 125 -11.31 7.61 -1.33
C GLU A 125 -9.86 7.23 -0.99
N TRP A 126 -9.59 5.93 -0.93
CA TRP A 126 -8.27 5.35 -0.69
C TRP A 126 -7.73 4.74 -1.98
N LYS A 127 -6.66 5.33 -2.52
CA LYS A 127 -5.97 4.83 -3.71
C LYS A 127 -4.56 4.38 -3.38
N ILE A 128 -4.18 3.24 -3.93
CA ILE A 128 -2.82 2.70 -3.89
C ILE A 128 -2.46 2.32 -5.31
N TRP A 129 -1.26 2.68 -5.78
CA TRP A 129 -0.84 2.29 -7.12
C TRP A 129 0.66 2.10 -7.21
N ARG A 130 1.05 1.27 -8.16
CA ARG A 130 2.43 0.99 -8.51
C ARG A 130 2.57 0.89 -10.01
N GLN A 131 3.61 1.53 -10.53
CA GLN A 131 4.01 1.47 -11.93
C GLN A 131 5.32 0.68 -12.02
N ALA A 132 5.27 -0.51 -12.59
CA ALA A 132 6.45 -1.32 -12.83
C ALA A 132 6.36 -1.98 -14.22
N PRO A 133 7.45 -2.02 -14.98
CA PRO A 133 7.45 -2.64 -16.30
C PRO A 133 6.85 -4.06 -16.26
N GLY A 134 5.85 -4.30 -17.13
CA GLY A 134 5.17 -5.58 -17.24
C GLY A 134 4.13 -5.89 -16.15
N PHE A 135 4.07 -5.08 -15.09
CA PHE A 135 3.09 -5.32 -14.00
C PHE A 135 2.72 -4.04 -13.25
N TRP A 136 1.75 -3.32 -13.76
CA TRP A 136 1.15 -2.17 -13.09
C TRP A 136 -0.01 -2.65 -12.23
N GLN A 137 -0.15 -2.08 -11.06
CA GLN A 137 -1.23 -2.41 -10.12
C GLN A 137 -1.84 -1.14 -9.55
N ARG A 138 -3.14 -1.18 -9.31
CA ARG A 138 -3.84 -0.15 -8.53
C ARG A 138 -4.97 -0.73 -7.72
N TYR A 139 -5.22 -0.13 -6.57
CA TYR A 139 -6.38 -0.35 -5.72
C TYR A 139 -7.13 0.96 -5.60
N THR A 140 -8.45 0.91 -5.66
CA THR A 140 -9.31 2.02 -5.31
C THR A 140 -10.39 1.51 -4.37
N GLY A 141 -10.51 2.11 -3.20
CA GLY A 141 -11.49 1.78 -2.18
C GLY A 141 -12.18 3.04 -1.66
N MET A 142 -13.42 2.88 -1.23
CA MET A 142 -14.22 3.92 -0.58
C MET A 142 -14.51 3.54 0.86
N ILE A 143 -14.21 4.44 1.77
CA ILE A 143 -14.58 4.33 3.19
C ILE A 143 -16.03 4.76 3.32
N SER A 144 -16.84 3.97 4.03
CA SER A 144 -18.23 4.31 4.34
C SER A 144 -18.32 5.54 5.25
N ASP A 145 -19.43 6.27 5.21
CA ASP A 145 -19.63 7.49 5.99
C ASP A 145 -19.47 7.26 7.50
N ASP A 146 -19.79 6.08 7.99
CA ASP A 146 -19.63 5.68 9.40
C ASP A 146 -18.20 5.19 9.74
N GLY A 147 -17.29 5.11 8.74
CA GLY A 147 -15.92 4.67 8.91
C GLY A 147 -15.75 3.20 9.27
N THR A 148 -16.78 2.37 9.08
CA THR A 148 -16.77 0.96 9.50
C THR A 148 -16.48 -0.03 8.38
N THR A 149 -16.56 0.42 7.13
CA THR A 149 -16.33 -0.44 5.97
C THR A 149 -15.48 0.28 4.92
N ILE A 150 -14.59 -0.44 4.25
CA ILE A 150 -13.87 0.04 3.07
C ILE A 150 -14.14 -0.95 1.96
N THR A 151 -14.79 -0.52 0.89
CA THR A 151 -15.10 -1.39 -0.26
C THR A 151 -14.32 -0.93 -1.47
N GLY A 152 -13.57 -1.84 -2.08
CA GLY A 152 -12.73 -1.51 -3.23
C GLY A 152 -12.35 -2.71 -4.06
N ALA A 153 -11.48 -2.45 -5.03
CA ALA A 153 -10.98 -3.48 -5.93
C ALA A 153 -9.54 -3.21 -6.34
N TRP A 154 -8.82 -4.28 -6.58
CA TRP A 154 -7.53 -4.29 -7.26
C TRP A 154 -7.73 -4.45 -8.76
N GLU A 155 -6.90 -3.76 -9.51
CA GLU A 155 -6.80 -3.89 -10.96
C GLU A 155 -5.33 -4.03 -11.35
N GLY A 156 -5.09 -4.80 -12.40
CA GLY A 156 -3.77 -5.01 -12.99
C GLY A 156 -3.71 -4.54 -14.44
N SER A 157 -2.52 -4.15 -14.89
CA SER A 157 -2.24 -3.81 -16.27
C SER A 157 -0.80 -4.17 -16.62
N PRO A 158 -0.53 -4.66 -17.83
CA PRO A 158 0.84 -4.89 -18.27
C PRO A 158 1.60 -3.61 -18.64
N ASP A 159 0.89 -2.55 -19.01
CA ASP A 159 1.46 -1.33 -19.61
C ASP A 159 0.87 -0.01 -19.08
N GLY A 160 -0.09 -0.09 -18.16
CA GLY A 160 -0.79 1.06 -17.59
C GLY A 160 -1.86 1.68 -18.49
N ARG A 161 -2.18 1.10 -19.62
CA ARG A 161 -3.19 1.59 -20.59
C ARG A 161 -4.50 0.84 -20.45
N GLU A 162 -4.45 -0.49 -20.54
CA GLU A 162 -5.62 -1.35 -20.37
C GLU A 162 -5.59 -1.96 -18.97
N TRP A 163 -6.61 -1.68 -18.18
CA TRP A 163 -6.76 -2.16 -16.82
C TRP A 163 -7.79 -3.29 -16.76
N LYS A 164 -7.45 -4.35 -16.07
CA LYS A 164 -8.34 -5.48 -15.83
C LYS A 164 -8.61 -5.60 -14.35
N HIS A 165 -9.88 -5.85 -14.01
CA HIS A 165 -10.25 -6.22 -12.65
C HIS A 165 -9.44 -7.45 -12.23
N ASP A 166 -8.80 -7.36 -11.07
CA ASP A 166 -8.07 -8.46 -10.44
C ASP A 166 -8.98 -9.14 -9.42
N PHE A 167 -9.24 -8.47 -8.31
CA PHE A 167 -10.20 -8.95 -7.31
C PHE A 167 -10.78 -7.80 -6.48
N GLY A 168 -12.02 -8.01 -5.98
CA GLY A 168 -12.62 -7.11 -5.00
C GLY A 168 -12.01 -7.35 -3.61
N LEU A 169 -11.89 -6.28 -2.81
CA LEU A 169 -11.41 -6.36 -1.44
C LEU A 169 -12.22 -5.42 -0.56
N THR A 170 -12.85 -6.00 0.45
CA THR A 170 -13.63 -5.28 1.45
C THR A 170 -12.96 -5.43 2.81
N TYR A 171 -12.85 -4.33 3.54
CA TYR A 171 -12.42 -4.30 4.93
C TYR A 171 -13.62 -3.96 5.80
N ILE A 172 -13.81 -4.71 6.87
CA ILE A 172 -14.90 -4.53 7.85
C ILE A 172 -14.26 -4.32 9.20
N LYS A 173 -14.48 -3.15 9.80
CA LYS A 173 -13.88 -2.77 11.09
C LYS A 173 -14.44 -3.63 12.21
N THR A 174 -13.55 -4.25 12.98
CA THR A 174 -13.93 -5.15 14.08
C THR A 174 -13.45 -4.66 15.44
N GLY A 175 -12.56 -3.68 15.49
CA GLY A 175 -12.05 -3.14 16.75
C GLY A 175 -11.20 -1.90 16.59
N ALA A 176 -10.95 -1.23 17.71
CA ALA A 176 -9.92 -0.20 17.78
C ALA A 176 -8.53 -0.83 17.61
N ALA A 177 -7.52 0.00 17.31
CA ALA A 177 -6.12 -0.41 17.45
C ALA A 177 -5.82 -0.75 18.92
N ALA A 178 -4.92 -1.68 19.13
CA ALA A 178 -4.51 -2.11 20.48
C ALA A 178 -3.66 -1.06 21.16
#